data_22fac704ee2b191f6fa001e251520baa
#
_entry.id   22fac704ee2b191f6fa001e251520baa
#
_cell.length_a   1.000
_cell.length_b   1.000
_cell.length_c   1.000
_cell.angle_alpha   90.00
_cell.angle_beta   90.00
_cell.angle_gamma   90.00
#
_symmetry.space_group_name_H-M   'P 1'
#
loop_
_entity.id
_entity.type
_entity.pdbx_description
1 polymer ?
#
loop_
_entity_poly.entity_id
_entity_poly.type
_entity_poly.pdbx_seq_one_letter_code
_entity_poly.pdbx_strand_id
1 'polypeptide(L)'
;MRNYKIALVSDWYYPRVGGIEYALDALGRGLVALGHEVHIIARLYGHAPAHEASNGLPIIRLEDFPLSEHLLSPRGYKSLRETLRAGEFDIIHGHGLDSPMAMASLIIAAKLGIPSLITSHSLLGDSLPQRALAAGARLFLRRARAVIAVSSPVERQARAMFPGAVFRIPNGIDTRSPNGALDPIALPQDHGPVVATVARMNRRKGVQDLITVATMLIPKHPDLLVLMVGGGPLRLRLEQGIQESGLGRHFLFTGGVSRATVLHLLGQSDVFVSPSPREAFGICVLEAFLKKVPVVARGNTGVSDIISHERTGFLADDVTGIAHYIDTLIQDPELRSAVARRAHDELNKYQWNTVARQVEDVYAHATRETGRYFG
;
A
#
# COMPACT_ATOMS: atom_id res chain seq x y z
N MET A 1 -16.63 -18.04 16.92
CA MET A 1 -16.92 -16.78 16.21
C MET A 1 -17.87 -17.08 15.06
N ARG A 2 -18.66 -16.10 14.61
CA ARG A 2 -19.57 -16.31 13.45
C ARG A 2 -18.74 -16.31 12.16
N ASN A 3 -18.94 -17.31 11.31
CA ASN A 3 -18.37 -17.31 9.98
C ASN A 3 -19.20 -16.39 9.07
N TYR A 4 -18.52 -15.48 8.38
CA TYR A 4 -19.14 -14.54 7.45
C TYR A 4 -18.82 -14.91 6.01
N LYS A 5 -19.75 -14.63 5.11
CA LYS A 5 -19.50 -14.56 3.69
C LYS A 5 -19.23 -13.12 3.29
N ILE A 6 -18.01 -12.82 2.82
CA ILE A 6 -17.47 -11.48 2.69
C ILE A 6 -17.17 -11.16 1.22
N ALA A 7 -17.67 -10.01 0.75
CA ALA A 7 -17.23 -9.43 -0.53
C ALA A 7 -16.16 -8.36 -0.25
N LEU A 8 -14.94 -8.57 -0.71
CA LEU A 8 -13.88 -7.54 -0.77
C LEU A 8 -13.95 -6.86 -2.13
N VAL A 9 -14.29 -5.58 -2.18
CA VAL A 9 -14.58 -4.84 -3.42
C VAL A 9 -13.54 -3.76 -3.67
N SER A 10 -12.89 -3.80 -4.85
CA SER A 10 -11.92 -2.79 -5.29
C SER A 10 -11.94 -2.65 -6.81
N ASP A 11 -11.59 -1.48 -7.34
CA ASP A 11 -11.29 -1.37 -8.77
C ASP A 11 -10.00 -2.10 -9.13
N TRP A 12 -9.06 -2.21 -8.19
CA TRP A 12 -7.70 -2.70 -8.44
C TRP A 12 -7.46 -4.06 -7.79
N TYR A 13 -7.03 -5.00 -8.63
CA TYR A 13 -6.56 -6.31 -8.22
C TYR A 13 -5.59 -6.87 -9.27
N TYR A 14 -4.95 -8.00 -8.98
CA TYR A 14 -4.07 -8.66 -9.95
C TYR A 14 -4.75 -8.91 -11.31
N PRO A 15 -4.03 -8.81 -12.45
CA PRO A 15 -2.58 -8.76 -12.63
C PRO A 15 -1.93 -7.38 -12.41
N ARG A 16 -2.67 -6.34 -12.07
CA ARG A 16 -2.08 -5.07 -11.68
C ARG A 16 -1.32 -5.24 -10.38
N VAL A 17 -0.10 -4.69 -10.27
CA VAL A 17 0.76 -4.82 -9.10
C VAL A 17 0.81 -3.49 -8.34
N GLY A 18 0.48 -3.53 -7.05
CA GLY A 18 0.52 -2.38 -6.15
C GLY A 18 0.26 -2.76 -4.70
N GLY A 19 0.31 -1.77 -3.81
CA GLY A 19 0.11 -1.99 -2.38
C GLY A 19 -1.32 -2.39 -2.01
N ILE A 20 -2.33 -1.86 -2.72
CA ILE A 20 -3.74 -2.18 -2.46
C ILE A 20 -4.02 -3.62 -2.87
N GLU A 21 -3.58 -4.03 -4.06
CA GLU A 21 -3.75 -5.37 -4.61
C GLU A 21 -3.11 -6.42 -3.68
N TYR A 22 -1.90 -6.14 -3.21
CA TYR A 22 -1.22 -6.98 -2.24
C TYR A 22 -1.98 -7.06 -0.91
N ALA A 23 -2.42 -5.92 -0.37
CA ALA A 23 -3.15 -5.87 0.89
C ALA A 23 -4.49 -6.61 0.81
N LEU A 24 -5.21 -6.48 -0.31
CA LEU A 24 -6.49 -7.12 -0.56
C LEU A 24 -6.35 -8.66 -0.60
N ASP A 25 -5.39 -9.15 -1.37
CA ASP A 25 -5.10 -10.59 -1.49
C ASP A 25 -4.70 -11.19 -0.14
N ALA A 26 -3.77 -10.54 0.55
CA ALA A 26 -3.25 -11.06 1.80
C ALA A 26 -4.27 -10.98 2.96
N LEU A 27 -5.09 -9.92 3.02
CA LEU A 27 -6.21 -9.83 3.95
C LEU A 27 -7.23 -10.93 3.66
N GLY A 28 -7.60 -11.12 2.39
CA GLY A 28 -8.54 -12.18 1.98
C GLY A 28 -8.08 -13.55 2.46
N ARG A 29 -6.81 -13.89 2.23
CA ARG A 29 -6.22 -15.15 2.73
C ARG A 29 -6.21 -15.24 4.25
N GLY A 30 -5.93 -14.13 4.95
CA GLY A 30 -5.98 -14.07 6.41
C GLY A 30 -7.39 -14.33 6.95
N LEU A 31 -8.41 -13.77 6.31
CA LEU A 31 -9.82 -13.99 6.67
C LEU A 31 -10.28 -15.43 6.38
N VAL A 32 -9.87 -16.02 5.26
CA VAL A 32 -10.12 -17.44 4.98
C VAL A 32 -9.49 -18.33 6.04
N ALA A 33 -8.26 -18.03 6.48
CA ALA A 33 -7.59 -18.76 7.55
C ALA A 33 -8.31 -18.64 8.92
N LEU A 34 -9.15 -17.61 9.11
CA LEU A 34 -10.04 -17.45 10.27
C LEU A 34 -11.39 -18.18 10.10
N GLY A 35 -11.63 -18.82 8.96
CA GLY A 35 -12.82 -19.61 8.67
C GLY A 35 -13.95 -18.86 7.94
N HIS A 36 -13.67 -17.67 7.40
CA HIS A 36 -14.64 -16.92 6.59
C HIS A 36 -14.63 -17.37 5.13
N GLU A 37 -15.79 -17.24 4.44
CA GLU A 37 -15.88 -17.35 2.99
C GLU A 37 -15.62 -15.96 2.38
N VAL A 38 -14.56 -15.83 1.56
CA VAL A 38 -14.14 -14.53 1.03
C VAL A 38 -14.13 -14.55 -0.49
N HIS A 39 -14.77 -13.56 -1.10
CA HIS A 39 -14.76 -13.32 -2.55
C HIS A 39 -14.12 -11.96 -2.85
N ILE A 40 -13.22 -11.92 -3.83
CA ILE A 40 -12.70 -10.68 -4.39
C ILE A 40 -13.58 -10.26 -5.55
N ILE A 41 -14.09 -9.02 -5.53
CA ILE A 41 -14.83 -8.42 -6.63
C ILE A 41 -14.02 -7.24 -7.14
N ALA A 42 -13.54 -7.33 -8.37
CA ALA A 42 -12.64 -6.34 -8.95
C ALA A 42 -13.05 -5.96 -10.38
N ARG A 43 -12.45 -4.88 -10.90
CA ARG A 43 -12.59 -4.52 -12.31
C ARG A 43 -11.79 -5.48 -13.19
N LEU A 44 -12.33 -5.82 -14.34
CA LEU A 44 -11.63 -6.60 -15.35
C LEU A 44 -10.59 -5.71 -16.05
N TYR A 45 -9.34 -6.14 -16.04
CA TYR A 45 -8.23 -5.50 -16.75
C TYR A 45 -7.59 -6.44 -17.75
N GLY A 46 -7.41 -5.98 -18.98
CA GLY A 46 -6.73 -6.71 -20.04
C GLY A 46 -7.41 -8.06 -20.34
N HIS A 47 -6.60 -9.10 -20.45
CA HIS A 47 -7.05 -10.47 -20.77
C HIS A 47 -7.21 -11.38 -19.54
N ALA A 48 -7.30 -10.80 -18.34
CA ALA A 48 -7.56 -11.59 -17.13
C ALA A 48 -8.92 -12.28 -17.22
N PRO A 49 -9.07 -13.53 -16.73
CA PRO A 49 -10.35 -14.23 -16.78
C PRO A 49 -11.38 -13.55 -15.87
N ALA A 50 -12.65 -13.53 -16.29
CA ALA A 50 -13.73 -12.93 -15.51
C ALA A 50 -13.94 -13.64 -14.16
N HIS A 51 -13.77 -14.97 -14.13
CA HIS A 51 -13.82 -15.78 -12.92
C HIS A 51 -12.52 -16.58 -12.78
N GLU A 52 -11.93 -16.52 -11.62
CA GLU A 52 -10.66 -17.18 -11.30
C GLU A 52 -10.62 -17.49 -9.81
N ALA A 53 -9.80 -18.45 -9.41
CA ALA A 53 -9.39 -18.63 -8.03
C ALA A 53 -7.88 -18.46 -7.94
N SER A 54 -7.45 -17.49 -7.15
CA SER A 54 -6.03 -17.26 -6.89
C SER A 54 -5.76 -17.48 -5.40
N ASN A 55 -4.78 -18.31 -5.09
CA ASN A 55 -4.42 -18.64 -3.70
C ASN A 55 -5.61 -19.11 -2.83
N GLY A 56 -6.60 -19.75 -3.42
CA GLY A 56 -7.82 -20.22 -2.73
C GLY A 56 -8.90 -19.15 -2.55
N LEU A 57 -8.73 -17.95 -3.14
CA LEU A 57 -9.73 -16.89 -3.13
C LEU A 57 -10.49 -16.86 -4.46
N PRO A 58 -11.83 -17.04 -4.46
CA PRO A 58 -12.67 -16.75 -5.61
C PRO A 58 -12.57 -15.29 -6.03
N ILE A 59 -12.29 -15.05 -7.31
CA ILE A 59 -12.18 -13.72 -7.89
C ILE A 59 -13.25 -13.55 -8.97
N ILE A 60 -14.05 -12.51 -8.86
CA ILE A 60 -15.05 -12.10 -9.84
C ILE A 60 -14.63 -10.77 -10.43
N ARG A 61 -14.31 -10.73 -11.73
CA ARG A 61 -13.94 -9.50 -12.43
C ARG A 61 -15.10 -9.01 -13.26
N LEU A 62 -15.49 -7.77 -13.02
CA LEU A 62 -16.60 -7.13 -13.68
C LEU A 62 -16.10 -6.32 -14.87
N GLU A 63 -16.75 -6.54 -16.04
CA GLU A 63 -16.54 -5.69 -17.19
C GLU A 63 -17.09 -4.29 -16.91
N ASP A 64 -16.24 -3.31 -17.08
CA ASP A 64 -16.59 -1.90 -17.02
C ASP A 64 -15.81 -1.14 -18.08
N PHE A 65 -16.49 -0.24 -18.79
CA PHE A 65 -15.90 0.63 -19.81
C PHE A 65 -16.04 2.09 -19.36
N PRO A 66 -15.31 2.51 -18.32
CA PRO A 66 -15.43 3.87 -17.81
C PRO A 66 -14.77 4.86 -18.77
N LEU A 67 -15.34 6.07 -18.83
CA LEU A 67 -14.71 7.19 -19.52
C LEU A 67 -13.40 7.63 -18.86
N SER A 68 -13.17 7.26 -17.61
CA SER A 68 -11.92 7.45 -16.86
C SER A 68 -11.76 6.42 -15.76
N GLU A 69 -10.53 6.19 -15.29
CA GLU A 69 -10.25 5.29 -14.16
C GLU A 69 -10.97 5.67 -12.86
N HIS A 70 -11.45 6.92 -12.76
CA HIS A 70 -12.14 7.45 -11.57
C HIS A 70 -13.67 7.41 -11.67
N LEU A 71 -14.22 6.76 -12.68
CA LEU A 71 -15.65 6.63 -12.87
C LEU A 71 -16.06 5.15 -13.00
N LEU A 72 -17.26 4.85 -12.53
CA LEU A 72 -17.92 3.57 -12.78
C LEU A 72 -19.04 3.80 -13.81
N SER A 73 -19.06 3.02 -14.88
CA SER A 73 -20.11 3.13 -15.90
C SER A 73 -21.46 2.64 -15.37
N PRO A 74 -22.60 3.03 -15.98
CA PRO A 74 -23.91 2.48 -15.63
C PRO A 74 -23.97 0.94 -15.76
N ARG A 75 -23.26 0.37 -16.76
CA ARG A 75 -23.13 -1.09 -16.94
C ARG A 75 -22.35 -1.71 -15.81
N GLY A 76 -21.19 -1.13 -15.44
CA GLY A 76 -20.37 -1.58 -14.31
C GLY A 76 -21.15 -1.52 -12.98
N TYR A 77 -21.90 -0.44 -12.75
CA TYR A 77 -22.77 -0.33 -11.57
C TYR A 77 -23.86 -1.42 -11.54
N LYS A 78 -24.51 -1.69 -12.68
CA LYS A 78 -25.51 -2.75 -12.79
C LYS A 78 -24.91 -4.12 -12.50
N SER A 79 -23.79 -4.44 -13.13
CA SER A 79 -23.06 -5.70 -12.94
C SER A 79 -22.62 -5.89 -11.48
N LEU A 80 -22.05 -4.86 -10.84
CA LEU A 80 -21.67 -4.89 -9.43
C LEU A 80 -22.90 -5.15 -8.53
N ARG A 81 -24.04 -4.49 -8.80
CA ARG A 81 -25.25 -4.68 -8.03
C ARG A 81 -25.81 -6.11 -8.16
N GLU A 82 -25.84 -6.66 -9.36
CA GLU A 82 -26.29 -8.02 -9.62
C GLU A 82 -25.38 -9.05 -8.94
N THR A 83 -24.07 -8.88 -9.02
CA THR A 83 -23.09 -9.74 -8.35
C THR A 83 -23.22 -9.71 -6.83
N LEU A 84 -23.33 -8.51 -6.24
CA LEU A 84 -23.48 -8.37 -4.78
C LEU A 84 -24.81 -8.92 -4.28
N ARG A 85 -25.90 -8.81 -5.07
CA ARG A 85 -27.21 -9.37 -4.73
C ARG A 85 -27.23 -10.90 -4.82
N ALA A 86 -26.66 -11.45 -5.90
CA ALA A 86 -26.66 -12.90 -6.13
C ALA A 86 -25.71 -13.65 -5.20
N GLY A 87 -24.68 -12.96 -4.69
CA GLY A 87 -23.65 -13.55 -3.83
C GLY A 87 -24.08 -13.82 -2.39
N GLU A 88 -25.24 -13.29 -1.94
CA GLU A 88 -25.76 -13.48 -0.57
C GLU A 88 -24.71 -13.22 0.51
N PHE A 89 -23.99 -12.11 0.42
CA PHE A 89 -22.92 -11.74 1.34
C PHE A 89 -23.47 -11.23 2.67
N ASP A 90 -22.82 -11.61 3.77
CA ASP A 90 -23.08 -11.08 5.10
C ASP A 90 -22.48 -9.69 5.30
N ILE A 91 -21.35 -9.40 4.59
CA ILE A 91 -20.57 -8.16 4.73
C ILE A 91 -20.03 -7.76 3.36
N ILE A 92 -20.10 -6.46 3.09
CA ILE A 92 -19.45 -5.84 1.93
C ILE A 92 -18.35 -4.91 2.44
N HIS A 93 -17.10 -5.17 2.05
CA HIS A 93 -15.93 -4.40 2.45
C HIS A 93 -15.26 -3.76 1.23
N GLY A 94 -15.46 -2.45 1.05
CA GLY A 94 -14.81 -1.68 0.00
C GLY A 94 -13.35 -1.34 0.33
N HIS A 95 -12.50 -1.25 -0.69
CA HIS A 95 -11.10 -0.88 -0.54
C HIS A 95 -10.73 0.30 -1.44
N GLY A 96 -10.29 1.42 -0.81
CA GLY A 96 -9.91 2.66 -1.47
C GLY A 96 -11.04 3.69 -1.54
N LEU A 97 -10.84 4.88 -0.95
CA LEU A 97 -11.77 6.01 -1.07
C LEU A 97 -11.77 6.62 -2.48
N ASP A 98 -10.77 6.32 -3.27
CA ASP A 98 -10.59 6.70 -4.67
C ASP A 98 -11.03 5.59 -5.65
N SER A 99 -11.60 4.49 -5.15
CA SER A 99 -12.16 3.38 -5.91
C SER A 99 -13.66 3.59 -6.17
N PRO A 100 -14.10 3.88 -7.42
CA PRO A 100 -15.51 4.01 -7.75
C PRO A 100 -16.34 2.75 -7.43
N MET A 101 -15.80 1.55 -7.65
CA MET A 101 -16.47 0.30 -7.30
C MET A 101 -16.66 0.15 -5.80
N ALA A 102 -15.60 0.42 -5.01
CA ALA A 102 -15.70 0.38 -3.56
C ALA A 102 -16.75 1.37 -3.04
N MET A 103 -16.75 2.59 -3.56
CA MET A 103 -17.73 3.61 -3.17
C MET A 103 -19.15 3.24 -3.58
N ALA A 104 -19.35 2.73 -4.80
CA ALA A 104 -20.66 2.26 -5.27
C ALA A 104 -21.18 1.06 -4.46
N SER A 105 -20.28 0.17 -4.00
CA SER A 105 -20.65 -0.99 -3.19
C SER A 105 -21.30 -0.59 -1.87
N LEU A 106 -20.93 0.55 -1.26
CA LEU A 106 -21.58 1.08 -0.04
C LEU A 106 -23.05 1.45 -0.28
N ILE A 107 -23.35 2.08 -1.43
CA ILE A 107 -24.75 2.42 -1.81
C ILE A 107 -25.54 1.16 -2.06
N ILE A 108 -24.96 0.21 -2.78
CA ILE A 108 -25.62 -1.06 -3.11
C ILE A 108 -25.88 -1.85 -1.83
N ALA A 109 -24.88 -1.95 -0.94
CA ALA A 109 -25.01 -2.60 0.35
C ALA A 109 -26.16 -2.02 1.19
N ALA A 110 -26.25 -0.69 1.28
CA ALA A 110 -27.32 -0.02 1.99
C ALA A 110 -28.71 -0.35 1.40
N LYS A 111 -28.85 -0.43 0.06
CA LYS A 111 -30.10 -0.81 -0.62
C LYS A 111 -30.47 -2.29 -0.43
N LEU A 112 -29.47 -3.14 -0.22
CA LEU A 112 -29.66 -4.58 0.02
C LEU A 112 -29.81 -4.91 1.51
N GLY A 113 -29.64 -3.93 2.41
CA GLY A 113 -29.67 -4.16 3.86
C GLY A 113 -28.43 -4.90 4.38
N ILE A 114 -27.34 -4.95 3.61
CA ILE A 114 -26.10 -5.65 3.98
C ILE A 114 -25.15 -4.67 4.70
N PRO A 115 -24.62 -5.02 5.88
CA PRO A 115 -23.59 -4.23 6.56
C PRO A 115 -22.39 -4.00 5.65
N SER A 116 -21.91 -2.75 5.61
CA SER A 116 -20.74 -2.42 4.78
C SER A 116 -19.75 -1.51 5.50
N LEU A 117 -18.49 -1.64 5.14
CA LEU A 117 -17.40 -0.81 5.60
C LEU A 117 -16.41 -0.56 4.47
N ILE A 118 -15.47 0.33 4.69
CA ILE A 118 -14.43 0.65 3.72
C ILE A 118 -13.07 0.83 4.38
N THR A 119 -12.02 0.30 3.75
CA THR A 119 -10.62 0.60 4.13
C THR A 119 -10.06 1.70 3.25
N SER A 120 -9.56 2.76 3.88
CA SER A 120 -8.82 3.83 3.21
C SER A 120 -7.32 3.50 3.18
N HIS A 121 -6.79 3.28 1.98
CA HIS A 121 -5.37 2.98 1.73
C HIS A 121 -4.56 4.18 1.25
N SER A 122 -5.21 5.31 0.95
CA SER A 122 -4.60 6.47 0.32
C SER A 122 -4.95 7.75 1.05
N LEU A 123 -4.03 8.71 1.01
CA LEU A 123 -4.30 10.10 1.39
C LEU A 123 -4.86 10.84 0.18
N LEU A 124 -6.08 11.35 0.28
CA LEU A 124 -6.64 12.27 -0.70
C LEU A 124 -5.89 13.60 -0.60
N GLY A 125 -5.53 14.17 -1.74
CA GLY A 125 -4.76 15.40 -1.78
C GLY A 125 -5.60 16.67 -1.65
N ASP A 126 -4.92 17.83 -1.71
CA ASP A 126 -5.52 19.15 -1.53
C ASP A 126 -5.82 19.86 -2.86
N SER A 127 -5.52 19.24 -4.01
CA SER A 127 -5.87 19.79 -5.32
C SER A 127 -7.40 19.86 -5.50
N LEU A 128 -7.89 20.79 -6.31
CA LEU A 128 -9.33 20.96 -6.55
C LEU A 128 -10.04 19.65 -6.94
N PRO A 129 -9.53 18.82 -7.87
CA PRO A 129 -10.15 17.53 -8.17
C PRO A 129 -10.20 16.58 -6.97
N GLN A 130 -9.15 16.56 -6.13
CA GLN A 130 -9.10 15.69 -4.95
C GLN A 130 -10.00 16.19 -3.82
N ARG A 131 -10.20 17.50 -3.69
CA ARG A 131 -11.21 18.07 -2.77
C ARG A 131 -12.62 17.73 -3.23
N ALA A 132 -12.90 17.78 -4.53
CA ALA A 132 -14.19 17.35 -5.09
C ALA A 132 -14.42 15.85 -4.86
N LEU A 133 -13.40 15.02 -5.05
CA LEU A 133 -13.46 13.60 -4.74
C LEU A 133 -13.75 13.35 -3.25
N ALA A 134 -13.07 14.08 -2.35
CA ALA A 134 -13.30 13.98 -0.91
C ALA A 134 -14.72 14.42 -0.51
N ALA A 135 -15.25 15.49 -1.13
CA ALA A 135 -16.62 15.94 -0.90
C ALA A 135 -17.65 14.88 -1.40
N GLY A 136 -17.43 14.30 -2.57
CA GLY A 136 -18.21 13.17 -3.07
C GLY A 136 -18.14 11.96 -2.15
N ALA A 137 -16.94 11.58 -1.71
CA ALA A 137 -16.73 10.45 -0.82
C ALA A 137 -17.55 10.54 0.48
N ARG A 138 -17.72 11.75 1.05
CA ARG A 138 -18.56 11.97 2.25
C ARG A 138 -20.00 11.47 2.09
N LEU A 139 -20.59 11.64 0.90
CA LEU A 139 -21.97 11.19 0.63
C LEU A 139 -22.06 9.66 0.64
N PHE A 140 -21.07 9.00 0.09
CA PHE A 140 -21.01 7.53 0.04
C PHE A 140 -20.68 6.96 1.42
N LEU A 141 -19.72 7.56 2.14
CA LEU A 141 -19.31 7.11 3.46
C LEU A 141 -20.46 7.10 4.47
N ARG A 142 -21.46 7.98 4.35
CA ARG A 142 -22.67 7.95 5.22
C ARG A 142 -23.44 6.63 5.15
N ARG A 143 -23.18 5.79 4.16
CA ARG A 143 -23.77 4.47 4.02
C ARG A 143 -22.95 3.35 4.66
N ALA A 144 -21.68 3.62 4.97
CA ALA A 144 -20.82 2.67 5.67
C ALA A 144 -21.16 2.60 7.17
N ARG A 145 -20.96 1.44 7.77
CA ARG A 145 -21.03 1.24 9.24
C ARG A 145 -19.74 1.64 9.94
N ALA A 146 -18.62 1.47 9.25
CA ALA A 146 -17.30 1.79 9.77
C ALA A 146 -16.34 2.17 8.64
N VAL A 147 -15.27 2.87 9.00
CA VAL A 147 -14.10 3.12 8.14
C VAL A 147 -12.87 2.55 8.83
N ILE A 148 -12.05 1.81 8.09
CA ILE A 148 -10.72 1.39 8.51
C ILE A 148 -9.71 2.33 7.86
N ALA A 149 -8.81 2.87 8.67
CA ALA A 149 -7.71 3.74 8.25
C ALA A 149 -6.37 3.04 8.49
N VAL A 150 -5.52 2.97 7.47
CA VAL A 150 -4.25 2.21 7.56
C VAL A 150 -3.16 2.90 8.38
N SER A 151 -3.36 4.17 8.76
CA SER A 151 -2.40 4.96 9.53
C SER A 151 -3.04 6.17 10.19
N SER A 152 -2.31 6.82 11.11
CA SER A 152 -2.75 8.04 11.80
C SER A 152 -3.11 9.21 10.85
N PRO A 153 -2.33 9.52 9.80
CA PRO A 153 -2.72 10.56 8.84
C PRO A 153 -4.00 10.20 8.07
N VAL A 154 -4.16 8.92 7.70
CA VAL A 154 -5.37 8.44 7.02
C VAL A 154 -6.56 8.46 7.96
N GLU A 155 -6.37 8.11 9.24
CA GLU A 155 -7.41 8.18 10.28
C GLU A 155 -7.89 9.62 10.49
N ARG A 156 -6.97 10.60 10.63
CA ARG A 156 -7.35 12.02 10.74
C ARG A 156 -8.19 12.48 9.55
N GLN A 157 -7.80 12.09 8.34
CA GLN A 157 -8.56 12.42 7.14
C GLN A 157 -9.93 11.72 7.11
N ALA A 158 -10.00 10.44 7.48
CA ALA A 158 -11.26 9.69 7.55
C ALA A 158 -12.24 10.30 8.57
N ARG A 159 -11.77 10.63 9.78
CA ARG A 159 -12.59 11.30 10.81
C ARG A 159 -13.13 12.66 10.38
N ALA A 160 -12.40 13.40 9.57
CA ALA A 160 -12.88 14.66 9.00
C ALA A 160 -13.99 14.49 7.95
N MET A 161 -14.14 13.28 7.39
CA MET A 161 -15.11 12.98 6.32
C MET A 161 -16.27 12.09 6.76
N PHE A 162 -16.08 11.30 7.82
CA PHE A 162 -17.03 10.30 8.27
C PHE A 162 -17.37 10.49 9.75
N PRO A 163 -18.66 10.68 10.10
CA PRO A 163 -19.09 10.94 11.49
C PRO A 163 -19.21 9.64 12.33
N GLY A 164 -19.10 8.46 11.70
CA GLY A 164 -19.23 7.17 12.36
C GLY A 164 -17.91 6.63 12.92
N ALA A 165 -17.89 5.32 13.20
CA ALA A 165 -16.74 4.64 13.78
C ALA A 165 -15.56 4.55 12.80
N VAL A 166 -14.40 5.08 13.19
CA VAL A 166 -13.14 4.97 12.45
C VAL A 166 -12.15 4.17 13.27
N PHE A 167 -11.68 3.06 12.69
CA PHE A 167 -10.70 2.17 13.30
C PHE A 167 -9.36 2.32 12.60
N ARG A 168 -8.28 2.44 13.37
CA ARG A 168 -6.93 2.43 12.80
C ARG A 168 -6.39 1.00 12.84
N ILE A 169 -6.25 0.39 11.65
CA ILE A 169 -5.71 -0.95 11.45
C ILE A 169 -4.65 -0.89 10.35
N PRO A 170 -3.38 -1.21 10.64
CA PRO A 170 -2.31 -1.13 9.66
C PRO A 170 -2.48 -2.18 8.56
N ASN A 171 -1.80 -1.97 7.43
CA ASN A 171 -1.58 -3.09 6.50
C ASN A 171 -0.62 -4.10 7.11
N GLY A 172 -0.78 -5.35 6.70
CA GLY A 172 0.10 -6.42 7.14
C GLY A 172 1.27 -6.69 6.18
N ILE A 173 2.12 -7.61 6.60
CA ILE A 173 3.22 -8.18 5.81
C ILE A 173 3.16 -9.71 5.87
N ASP A 174 3.38 -10.37 4.74
CA ASP A 174 3.64 -11.82 4.71
C ASP A 174 5.13 -12.02 4.92
N THR A 175 5.48 -12.66 6.02
CA THR A 175 6.86 -12.93 6.40
C THR A 175 7.44 -14.15 5.67
N ARG A 176 6.61 -14.93 4.99
CA ARG A 176 7.08 -16.04 4.12
C ARG A 176 7.70 -15.47 2.86
N SER A 177 8.80 -16.09 2.45
CA SER A 177 9.38 -15.77 1.14
C SER A 177 8.37 -16.06 0.04
N PRO A 178 8.11 -15.13 -0.88
CA PRO A 178 7.24 -15.41 -2.01
C PRO A 178 7.89 -16.48 -2.89
N ASN A 179 7.08 -17.43 -3.33
CA ASN A 179 7.48 -18.40 -4.35
C ASN A 179 7.54 -17.68 -5.70
N GLY A 180 8.61 -17.86 -6.45
CA GLY A 180 8.76 -17.31 -7.80
C GLY A 180 10.22 -17.22 -8.23
N ALA A 181 10.43 -17.22 -9.55
CA ALA A 181 11.74 -16.92 -10.11
C ALA A 181 12.08 -15.45 -9.86
N LEU A 182 13.37 -15.17 -9.67
CA LEU A 182 13.89 -13.82 -9.62
C LEU A 182 13.94 -13.24 -11.03
N ASP A 183 13.60 -11.98 -11.16
CA ASP A 183 13.88 -11.25 -12.39
C ASP A 183 15.40 -11.13 -12.58
N PRO A 184 15.91 -11.10 -13.83
CA PRO A 184 17.34 -11.10 -14.11
C PRO A 184 17.97 -9.72 -13.88
N ILE A 185 17.96 -9.27 -12.64
CA ILE A 185 18.58 -8.01 -12.18
C ILE A 185 19.80 -8.35 -11.34
N ALA A 186 20.95 -7.84 -11.74
CA ALA A 186 22.19 -7.93 -10.97
C ALA A 186 22.69 -6.52 -10.63
N LEU A 187 23.24 -6.35 -9.44
CA LEU A 187 23.94 -5.13 -9.07
C LEU A 187 25.29 -5.09 -9.81
N PRO A 188 25.80 -3.90 -10.20
CA PRO A 188 27.15 -3.75 -10.72
C PRO A 188 28.18 -4.41 -9.78
N GLN A 189 29.30 -4.93 -10.30
CA GLN A 189 30.31 -5.58 -9.46
C GLN A 189 31.13 -4.58 -8.61
N ASP A 190 31.38 -3.41 -9.19
CA ASP A 190 32.21 -2.35 -8.57
C ASP A 190 31.30 -1.28 -7.95
N HIS A 191 30.60 -1.62 -6.87
CA HIS A 191 29.80 -0.66 -6.08
C HIS A 191 30.21 -0.69 -4.60
N GLY A 192 30.04 0.46 -3.96
CA GLY A 192 30.14 0.60 -2.50
C GLY A 192 28.77 0.39 -1.81
N PRO A 193 28.42 1.23 -0.84
CA PRO A 193 27.16 1.11 -0.14
C PRO A 193 25.95 1.21 -1.07
N VAL A 194 24.92 0.39 -0.84
CA VAL A 194 23.66 0.37 -1.61
C VAL A 194 22.54 1.04 -0.84
N VAL A 195 21.98 2.11 -1.40
CA VAL A 195 20.82 2.80 -0.88
C VAL A 195 19.61 2.49 -1.78
N ALA A 196 18.65 1.71 -1.31
CA ALA A 196 17.51 1.27 -2.10
C ALA A 196 16.24 2.08 -1.82
N THR A 197 15.43 2.28 -2.86
CA THR A 197 14.03 2.69 -2.75
C THR A 197 13.14 1.78 -3.57
N VAL A 198 11.94 1.48 -3.06
CA VAL A 198 10.92 0.69 -3.75
C VAL A 198 9.67 1.55 -3.88
N ALA A 199 9.39 2.06 -5.08
CA ALA A 199 8.25 2.95 -5.27
C ALA A 199 7.80 3.02 -6.73
N ARG A 200 6.51 3.35 -6.94
CA ARG A 200 6.07 3.84 -8.23
C ARG A 200 6.71 5.20 -8.51
N MET A 201 7.44 5.34 -9.59
CA MET A 201 8.18 6.56 -9.93
C MET A 201 7.23 7.68 -10.38
N ASN A 202 6.69 8.39 -9.41
CA ASN A 202 5.87 9.59 -9.60
C ASN A 202 6.23 10.67 -8.57
N ARG A 203 5.79 11.92 -8.80
CA ARG A 203 6.14 13.08 -7.94
C ARG A 203 5.70 12.89 -6.49
N ARG A 204 4.59 12.18 -6.23
CA ARG A 204 4.07 11.97 -4.89
C ARG A 204 4.98 11.12 -4.02
N LYS A 205 5.78 10.24 -4.64
CA LYS A 205 6.71 9.35 -3.95
C LYS A 205 8.06 10.00 -3.63
N GLY A 206 8.30 11.24 -4.06
CA GLY A 206 9.53 11.97 -3.72
C GLY A 206 10.81 11.38 -4.28
N VAL A 207 10.72 10.43 -5.23
CA VAL A 207 11.88 9.71 -5.77
C VAL A 207 12.89 10.63 -6.46
N GLN A 208 12.47 11.79 -6.95
CA GLN A 208 13.35 12.83 -7.52
C GLN A 208 14.31 13.43 -6.48
N ASP A 209 13.95 13.42 -5.20
CA ASP A 209 14.77 13.95 -4.11
C ASP A 209 16.04 13.13 -3.91
N LEU A 210 16.05 11.86 -4.37
CA LEU A 210 17.21 10.97 -4.26
C LEU A 210 18.39 11.41 -5.13
N ILE A 211 18.17 12.21 -6.18
CA ILE A 211 19.27 12.83 -6.94
C ILE A 211 20.02 13.79 -6.02
N THR A 212 19.32 14.65 -5.30
CA THR A 212 19.92 15.59 -4.35
C THR A 212 20.60 14.85 -3.20
N VAL A 213 19.96 13.79 -2.66
CA VAL A 213 20.57 12.95 -1.61
C VAL A 213 21.88 12.33 -2.11
N ALA A 214 21.89 11.75 -3.30
CA ALA A 214 23.10 11.16 -3.90
C ALA A 214 24.20 12.20 -4.09
N THR A 215 23.87 13.39 -4.60
CA THR A 215 24.83 14.49 -4.76
C THR A 215 25.51 14.88 -3.45
N MET A 216 24.79 14.82 -2.31
CA MET A 216 25.35 15.10 -0.98
C MET A 216 26.22 13.96 -0.45
N LEU A 217 25.94 12.71 -0.82
CA LEU A 217 26.60 11.53 -0.29
C LEU A 217 27.84 11.11 -1.11
N ILE A 218 27.81 11.27 -2.43
CA ILE A 218 28.89 10.83 -3.34
C ILE A 218 30.27 11.39 -2.97
N PRO A 219 30.45 12.65 -2.52
CA PRO A 219 31.76 13.14 -2.10
C PRO A 219 32.39 12.37 -0.93
N LYS A 220 31.57 11.74 -0.10
CA LYS A 220 31.99 10.92 1.04
C LYS A 220 32.02 9.42 0.70
N HIS A 221 31.19 9.00 -0.22
CA HIS A 221 31.00 7.61 -0.65
C HIS A 221 31.07 7.54 -2.18
N PRO A 222 32.30 7.59 -2.77
CA PRO A 222 32.49 7.71 -4.23
C PRO A 222 31.93 6.55 -5.04
N ASP A 223 31.69 5.39 -4.41
CA ASP A 223 31.16 4.19 -5.05
C ASP A 223 29.72 3.88 -4.63
N LEU A 224 29.02 4.88 -4.04
CA LEU A 224 27.61 4.77 -3.67
C LEU A 224 26.74 4.33 -4.85
N LEU A 225 25.87 3.34 -4.62
CA LEU A 225 24.84 2.93 -5.57
C LEU A 225 23.44 3.24 -5.02
N VAL A 226 22.64 3.99 -5.77
CA VAL A 226 21.23 4.22 -5.49
C VAL A 226 20.40 3.26 -6.35
N LEU A 227 19.74 2.32 -5.71
CA LEU A 227 18.93 1.30 -6.35
C LEU A 227 17.45 1.74 -6.39
N MET A 228 16.97 2.05 -7.60
CA MET A 228 15.63 2.55 -7.87
C MET A 228 14.71 1.42 -8.34
N VAL A 229 14.02 0.76 -7.41
CA VAL A 229 13.15 -0.37 -7.71
C VAL A 229 11.72 0.09 -7.99
N GLY A 230 11.22 -0.22 -9.20
CA GLY A 230 9.89 0.12 -9.65
C GLY A 230 9.88 0.90 -10.95
N GLY A 231 8.68 1.11 -11.49
CA GLY A 231 8.45 1.88 -12.70
C GLY A 231 7.50 3.05 -12.46
N GLY A 232 7.27 3.84 -13.48
CA GLY A 232 6.30 4.93 -13.43
C GLY A 232 6.60 6.08 -14.38
N PRO A 233 5.72 7.07 -14.45
CA PRO A 233 5.78 8.12 -15.48
C PRO A 233 7.00 9.05 -15.36
N LEU A 234 7.67 9.11 -14.21
CA LEU A 234 8.88 9.91 -14.04
C LEU A 234 10.17 9.19 -14.43
N ARG A 235 10.16 7.87 -14.65
CA ARG A 235 11.37 7.07 -14.82
C ARG A 235 12.29 7.65 -15.90
N LEU A 236 11.81 7.79 -17.14
CA LEU A 236 12.63 8.28 -18.25
C LEU A 236 13.24 9.66 -17.98
N ARG A 237 12.44 10.56 -17.38
CA ARG A 237 12.92 11.91 -17.03
C ARG A 237 14.00 11.87 -15.94
N LEU A 238 13.88 10.95 -14.97
CA LEU A 238 14.90 10.78 -13.92
C LEU A 238 16.18 10.21 -14.51
N GLU A 239 16.09 9.17 -15.35
CA GLU A 239 17.24 8.58 -16.03
C GLU A 239 17.99 9.63 -16.87
N GLN A 240 17.27 10.44 -17.66
CA GLN A 240 17.87 11.53 -18.44
C GLN A 240 18.57 12.57 -17.56
N GLY A 241 17.90 13.10 -16.54
CA GLY A 241 18.49 14.12 -15.65
C GLY A 241 19.71 13.60 -14.86
N ILE A 242 19.73 12.32 -14.50
CA ILE A 242 20.86 11.66 -13.84
C ILE A 242 22.05 11.53 -14.82
N GLN A 243 21.82 11.17 -16.09
CA GLN A 243 22.87 11.11 -17.11
C GLN A 243 23.45 12.50 -17.42
N GLU A 244 22.59 13.50 -17.59
CA GLU A 244 23.00 14.88 -17.83
C GLU A 244 23.83 15.47 -16.67
N SER A 245 23.57 15.00 -15.44
CA SER A 245 24.31 15.40 -14.22
C SER A 245 25.61 14.62 -14.01
N GLY A 246 25.96 13.67 -14.90
CA GLY A 246 27.14 12.82 -14.77
C GLY A 246 27.05 11.78 -13.65
N LEU A 247 25.85 11.54 -13.09
CA LEU A 247 25.63 10.63 -11.99
C LEU A 247 25.21 9.21 -12.41
N GLY A 248 25.22 8.91 -13.71
CA GLY A 248 24.71 7.67 -14.28
C GLY A 248 25.24 6.39 -13.62
N ARG A 249 26.53 6.35 -13.27
CA ARG A 249 27.16 5.19 -12.62
C ARG A 249 26.63 4.90 -11.22
N HIS A 250 26.05 5.89 -10.57
CA HIS A 250 25.54 5.81 -9.19
C HIS A 250 24.08 5.39 -9.08
N PHE A 251 23.39 5.17 -10.20
CA PHE A 251 21.97 4.83 -10.20
C PHE A 251 21.67 3.58 -11.03
N LEU A 252 20.94 2.66 -10.43
CA LEU A 252 20.39 1.48 -11.12
C LEU A 252 18.87 1.49 -11.06
N PHE A 253 18.22 1.49 -12.25
CA PHE A 253 16.76 1.43 -12.39
C PHE A 253 16.33 0.03 -12.83
N THR A 254 15.59 -0.67 -12.00
CA THR A 254 15.14 -2.03 -12.34
C THR A 254 13.87 -2.06 -13.19
N GLY A 255 13.04 -1.01 -13.14
CA GLY A 255 11.65 -1.09 -13.58
C GLY A 255 10.79 -1.88 -12.60
N GLY A 256 9.58 -2.25 -13.06
CA GLY A 256 8.70 -3.11 -12.28
C GLY A 256 9.23 -4.54 -12.26
N VAL A 257 9.39 -5.09 -11.07
CA VAL A 257 9.90 -6.46 -10.83
C VAL A 257 8.97 -7.21 -9.89
N SER A 258 9.12 -8.53 -9.81
CA SER A 258 8.36 -9.39 -8.90
C SER A 258 8.66 -9.06 -7.43
N ARG A 259 7.73 -9.39 -6.52
CA ARG A 259 7.97 -9.21 -5.09
C ARG A 259 9.15 -10.05 -4.58
N ALA A 260 9.38 -11.22 -5.16
CA ALA A 260 10.54 -12.04 -4.85
C ALA A 260 11.84 -11.28 -5.14
N THR A 261 11.93 -10.63 -6.30
CA THR A 261 13.05 -9.79 -6.71
C THR A 261 13.18 -8.55 -5.83
N VAL A 262 12.07 -7.88 -5.48
CA VAL A 262 12.10 -6.74 -4.52
C VAL A 262 12.76 -7.17 -3.21
N LEU A 263 12.32 -8.27 -2.60
CA LEU A 263 12.88 -8.76 -1.34
C LEU A 263 14.34 -9.22 -1.48
N HIS A 264 14.70 -9.80 -2.63
CA HIS A 264 16.08 -10.18 -2.93
C HIS A 264 16.99 -8.94 -2.97
N LEU A 265 16.61 -7.92 -3.75
CA LEU A 265 17.35 -6.67 -3.90
C LEU A 265 17.44 -5.88 -2.57
N LEU A 266 16.37 -5.84 -1.79
CA LEU A 266 16.42 -5.27 -0.44
C LEU A 266 17.44 -5.99 0.43
N GLY A 267 17.52 -7.31 0.36
CA GLY A 267 18.52 -8.09 1.13
C GLY A 267 19.99 -7.81 0.73
N GLN A 268 20.22 -7.16 -0.41
CA GLN A 268 21.54 -6.72 -0.88
C GLN A 268 21.79 -5.23 -0.59
N SER A 269 20.87 -4.55 0.09
CA SER A 269 20.96 -3.11 0.33
C SER A 269 21.40 -2.80 1.76
N ASP A 270 22.19 -1.75 1.92
CA ASP A 270 22.67 -1.27 3.23
C ASP A 270 21.64 -0.40 3.94
N VAL A 271 20.92 0.43 3.18
CA VAL A 271 19.88 1.34 3.70
C VAL A 271 18.69 1.37 2.74
N PHE A 272 17.50 1.28 3.28
CA PHE A 272 16.27 1.55 2.54
C PHE A 272 15.81 2.99 2.78
N VAL A 273 15.45 3.71 1.72
CA VAL A 273 14.95 5.08 1.84
C VAL A 273 13.53 5.22 1.29
N SER A 274 12.66 5.83 2.09
CA SER A 274 11.30 6.22 1.68
C SER A 274 11.17 7.75 1.69
N PRO A 275 11.47 8.43 0.57
CA PRO A 275 11.52 9.90 0.53
C PRO A 275 10.13 10.53 0.37
N SER A 276 9.06 9.73 0.32
CA SER A 276 7.70 10.19 0.05
C SER A 276 7.20 11.21 1.07
N PRO A 277 6.87 12.45 0.69
CA PRO A 277 6.31 13.44 1.60
C PRO A 277 4.83 13.17 1.96
N ARG A 278 4.20 12.21 1.30
CA ARG A 278 2.77 11.87 1.47
C ARG A 278 2.56 10.35 1.39
N GLU A 279 3.23 9.61 2.26
CA GLU A 279 3.03 8.18 2.35
C GLU A 279 1.81 7.88 3.24
N ALA A 280 0.88 7.07 2.72
CA ALA A 280 -0.29 6.66 3.49
C ALA A 280 0.04 5.59 4.55
N PHE A 281 0.95 4.66 4.23
CA PHE A 281 1.39 3.61 5.15
C PHE A 281 2.85 3.22 4.90
N GLY A 282 3.18 2.68 3.72
CA GLY A 282 4.54 2.27 3.37
C GLY A 282 4.81 0.78 3.59
N ILE A 283 4.12 -0.10 2.86
CA ILE A 283 4.35 -1.56 2.93
C ILE A 283 5.82 -1.91 2.66
N CYS A 284 6.51 -1.20 1.76
CA CYS A 284 7.93 -1.39 1.47
C CYS A 284 8.84 -1.12 2.68
N VAL A 285 8.42 -0.33 3.67
CA VAL A 285 9.12 -0.20 4.95
C VAL A 285 9.09 -1.52 5.71
N LEU A 286 7.95 -2.20 5.75
CA LEU A 286 7.85 -3.53 6.37
C LEU A 286 8.65 -4.58 5.58
N GLU A 287 8.74 -4.45 4.26
CA GLU A 287 9.58 -5.32 3.41
C GLU A 287 11.07 -5.12 3.70
N ALA A 288 11.51 -3.87 3.92
CA ALA A 288 12.87 -3.56 4.37
C ALA A 288 13.13 -4.15 5.78
N PHE A 289 12.20 -3.99 6.72
CA PHE A 289 12.28 -4.61 8.05
C PHE A 289 12.41 -6.13 7.96
N LEU A 290 11.64 -6.77 7.08
CA LEU A 290 11.68 -8.22 6.85
C LEU A 290 13.08 -8.68 6.39
N LYS A 291 13.74 -7.87 5.59
CA LYS A 291 15.10 -8.15 5.09
C LYS A 291 16.20 -7.64 6.02
N LYS A 292 15.85 -7.13 7.20
CA LYS A 292 16.79 -6.54 8.18
C LYS A 292 17.61 -5.41 7.57
N VAL A 293 16.97 -4.55 6.80
CA VAL A 293 17.54 -3.35 6.21
C VAL A 293 17.04 -2.14 7.00
N PRO A 294 17.89 -1.29 7.57
CA PRO A 294 17.48 -0.10 8.28
C PRO A 294 16.81 0.89 7.33
N VAL A 295 15.85 1.64 7.86
CA VAL A 295 15.02 2.53 7.06
C VAL A 295 15.26 3.98 7.44
N VAL A 296 15.45 4.83 6.44
CA VAL A 296 15.36 6.29 6.55
C VAL A 296 14.13 6.75 5.77
N ALA A 297 13.23 7.48 6.40
CA ALA A 297 11.99 7.89 5.77
C ALA A 297 11.64 9.35 6.05
N ARG A 298 10.81 9.95 5.19
CA ARG A 298 10.23 11.27 5.45
C ARG A 298 9.25 11.18 6.63
N GLY A 299 9.45 12.00 7.66
CA GLY A 299 8.56 12.12 8.81
C GLY A 299 7.19 12.70 8.47
N ASN A 300 6.34 12.79 9.49
CA ASN A 300 4.96 13.34 9.38
C ASN A 300 4.08 12.68 8.31
N THR A 301 4.32 11.40 8.03
CA THR A 301 3.59 10.58 7.07
C THR A 301 3.10 9.29 7.75
N GLY A 302 2.43 8.41 7.00
CA GLY A 302 1.98 7.12 7.54
C GLY A 302 3.10 6.20 8.00
N VAL A 303 4.34 6.39 7.53
CA VAL A 303 5.50 5.62 8.00
C VAL A 303 5.90 5.97 9.44
N SER A 304 5.50 7.13 9.96
CA SER A 304 5.74 7.50 11.35
C SER A 304 4.96 6.62 12.36
N ASP A 305 3.96 5.89 11.89
CA ASP A 305 3.26 4.89 12.72
C ASP A 305 4.03 3.54 12.79
N ILE A 306 4.96 3.32 11.83
CA ILE A 306 5.76 2.09 11.72
C ILE A 306 7.14 2.29 12.35
N ILE A 307 7.75 3.45 12.13
CA ILE A 307 9.10 3.76 12.54
C ILE A 307 9.10 4.52 13.88
N SER A 308 9.73 3.94 14.89
CA SER A 308 10.14 4.66 16.10
C SER A 308 11.50 5.29 15.79
N HIS A 309 11.54 6.63 15.71
CA HIS A 309 12.77 7.39 15.37
C HIS A 309 13.96 6.98 16.23
N GLU A 310 15.14 6.79 15.62
CA GLU A 310 16.40 6.33 16.20
C GLU A 310 16.40 4.92 16.80
N ARG A 311 15.22 4.32 16.95
CA ARG A 311 15.10 2.97 17.52
C ARG A 311 14.92 1.89 16.44
N THR A 312 13.93 2.04 15.54
CA THR A 312 13.62 1.06 14.48
C THR A 312 13.82 1.64 13.08
N GLY A 313 14.34 2.85 12.98
CA GLY A 313 14.62 3.58 11.75
C GLY A 313 14.76 5.06 12.03
N PHE A 314 14.95 5.84 11.00
CA PHE A 314 15.14 7.28 11.10
C PHE A 314 14.06 8.04 10.33
N LEU A 315 13.49 9.05 10.97
CA LEU A 315 12.50 9.96 10.39
C LEU A 315 13.17 11.31 10.15
N ALA A 316 13.18 11.76 8.91
CA ALA A 316 13.78 13.03 8.50
C ALA A 316 12.70 14.04 8.06
N ASP A 317 12.90 15.31 8.37
CA ASP A 317 11.98 16.38 7.99
C ASP A 317 12.18 16.83 6.54
N ASP A 318 13.40 16.71 6.02
CA ASP A 318 13.78 17.18 4.69
C ASP A 318 14.83 16.27 4.01
N VAL A 319 15.27 16.66 2.85
CA VAL A 319 16.27 15.94 2.03
C VAL A 319 17.64 15.92 2.72
N THR A 320 17.99 16.98 3.41
CA THR A 320 19.27 17.07 4.14
C THR A 320 19.31 16.09 5.30
N GLY A 321 18.22 15.99 6.06
CA GLY A 321 18.08 15.01 7.13
C GLY A 321 18.09 13.57 6.60
N ILE A 322 17.48 13.32 5.43
CA ILE A 322 17.59 12.00 4.77
C ILE A 322 19.04 11.66 4.47
N ALA A 323 19.78 12.58 3.82
CA ALA A 323 21.18 12.38 3.49
C ALA A 323 22.04 12.16 4.75
N HIS A 324 21.81 12.95 5.81
CA HIS A 324 22.51 12.82 7.08
C HIS A 324 22.33 11.43 7.71
N TYR A 325 21.09 10.94 7.83
CA TYR A 325 20.86 9.63 8.44
C TYR A 325 21.35 8.47 7.59
N ILE A 326 21.32 8.59 6.24
CA ILE A 326 21.93 7.60 5.35
C ILE A 326 23.45 7.57 5.58
N ASP A 327 24.11 8.72 5.62
CA ASP A 327 25.56 8.85 5.90
C ASP A 327 25.92 8.20 7.24
N THR A 328 25.18 8.50 8.29
CA THR A 328 25.34 7.91 9.64
C THR A 328 25.25 6.38 9.60
N LEU A 329 24.24 5.82 8.92
CA LEU A 329 24.07 4.38 8.83
C LEU A 329 25.12 3.68 7.97
N ILE A 330 25.68 4.36 6.96
CA ILE A 330 26.78 3.82 6.17
C ILE A 330 28.07 3.78 7.00
N GLN A 331 28.35 4.84 7.76
CA GLN A 331 29.58 4.97 8.55
C GLN A 331 29.59 4.11 9.83
N ASP A 332 28.41 3.76 10.35
CA ASP A 332 28.26 2.97 11.59
C ASP A 332 27.54 1.63 11.33
N PRO A 333 28.27 0.55 10.99
CA PRO A 333 27.69 -0.77 10.76
C PRO A 333 27.03 -1.39 12.00
N GLU A 334 27.47 -1.03 13.21
CA GLU A 334 26.89 -1.54 14.46
C GLU A 334 25.52 -0.93 14.70
N LEU A 335 25.42 0.40 14.60
CA LEU A 335 24.12 1.11 14.65
C LEU A 335 23.19 0.60 13.57
N ARG A 336 23.67 0.46 12.32
CA ARG A 336 22.94 -0.07 11.17
C ARG A 336 22.32 -1.42 11.51
N SER A 337 23.12 -2.36 12.00
CA SER A 337 22.68 -3.70 12.38
C SER A 337 21.74 -3.70 13.57
N ALA A 338 21.97 -2.87 14.57
CA ALA A 338 21.14 -2.77 15.77
C ALA A 338 19.73 -2.23 15.45
N VAL A 339 19.66 -1.17 14.66
CA VAL A 339 18.37 -0.59 14.20
C VAL A 339 17.60 -1.60 13.37
N ALA A 340 18.25 -2.27 12.42
CA ALA A 340 17.64 -3.27 11.55
C ALA A 340 17.07 -4.48 12.32
N ARG A 341 17.78 -4.99 13.33
CA ARG A 341 17.28 -6.06 14.20
C ARG A 341 16.04 -5.63 14.96
N ARG A 342 16.10 -4.46 15.64
CA ARG A 342 14.94 -3.93 16.39
C ARG A 342 13.72 -3.72 15.51
N ALA A 343 13.91 -3.25 14.28
CA ALA A 343 12.86 -3.08 13.30
C ALA A 343 12.23 -4.42 12.88
N HIS A 344 13.06 -5.43 12.65
CA HIS A 344 12.61 -6.79 12.33
C HIS A 344 11.77 -7.41 13.44
N ASP A 345 12.14 -7.21 14.70
CA ASP A 345 11.44 -7.75 15.88
C ASP A 345 10.02 -7.18 16.03
N GLU A 346 9.77 -5.98 15.48
CA GLU A 346 8.44 -5.35 15.48
C GLU A 346 7.46 -5.97 14.46
N LEU A 347 7.93 -6.79 13.50
CA LEU A 347 7.10 -7.34 12.41
C LEU A 347 5.92 -8.21 12.88
N ASN A 348 6.01 -8.80 14.06
CA ASN A 348 4.93 -9.62 14.62
C ASN A 348 3.59 -8.86 14.73
N LYS A 349 3.65 -7.53 14.94
CA LYS A 349 2.47 -6.66 15.00
C LYS A 349 1.76 -6.50 13.66
N TYR A 350 2.52 -6.71 12.57
CA TYR A 350 2.08 -6.50 11.19
C TYR A 350 1.82 -7.81 10.43
N GLN A 351 1.84 -8.96 11.10
CA GLN A 351 1.48 -10.22 10.43
C GLN A 351 0.01 -10.21 10.02
N TRP A 352 -0.29 -10.68 8.81
CA TRP A 352 -1.66 -10.69 8.29
C TRP A 352 -2.66 -11.44 9.16
N ASN A 353 -2.24 -12.48 9.89
CA ASN A 353 -3.11 -13.15 10.85
C ASN A 353 -3.55 -12.23 12.00
N THR A 354 -2.66 -11.34 12.46
CA THR A 354 -2.98 -10.33 13.48
C THR A 354 -3.89 -9.26 12.91
N VAL A 355 -3.57 -8.76 11.71
CA VAL A 355 -4.36 -7.72 11.02
C VAL A 355 -5.77 -8.24 10.67
N ALA A 356 -5.89 -9.47 10.18
CA ALA A 356 -7.18 -10.07 9.82
C ALA A 356 -8.11 -10.20 11.04
N ARG A 357 -7.58 -10.54 12.22
CA ARG A 357 -8.37 -10.57 13.47
C ARG A 357 -8.88 -9.18 13.87
N GLN A 358 -8.05 -8.16 13.74
CA GLN A 358 -8.49 -6.78 14.00
C GLN A 358 -9.60 -6.34 13.02
N VAL A 359 -9.51 -6.75 11.75
CA VAL A 359 -10.56 -6.50 10.76
C VAL A 359 -11.83 -7.29 11.09
N GLU A 360 -11.71 -8.54 11.55
CA GLU A 360 -12.85 -9.36 12.02
C GLU A 360 -13.60 -8.69 13.19
N ASP A 361 -12.88 -8.05 14.12
CA ASP A 361 -13.51 -7.28 15.22
C ASP A 361 -14.34 -6.12 14.68
N VAL A 362 -13.89 -5.45 13.61
CA VAL A 362 -14.68 -4.39 12.94
C VAL A 362 -15.90 -4.98 12.23
N TYR A 363 -15.81 -6.18 11.67
CA TYR A 363 -16.99 -6.87 11.11
C TYR A 363 -18.03 -7.17 12.18
N ALA A 364 -17.58 -7.66 13.35
CA ALA A 364 -18.48 -7.89 14.49
C ALA A 364 -19.14 -6.59 14.98
N HIS A 365 -18.41 -5.46 14.98
CA HIS A 365 -18.97 -4.13 15.27
C HIS A 365 -20.03 -3.74 14.22
N ALA A 366 -19.69 -3.81 12.93
CA ALA A 366 -20.58 -3.40 11.84
C ALA A 366 -21.87 -4.23 11.76
N THR A 367 -21.85 -5.50 12.16
CA THR A 367 -23.03 -6.39 12.16
C THR A 367 -23.93 -6.22 13.38
N ARG A 368 -23.42 -5.75 14.52
CA ARG A 368 -24.22 -5.49 15.74
C ARG A 368 -25.11 -4.25 15.64
N GLU A 369 -24.73 -3.27 14.85
CA GLU A 369 -25.45 -1.99 14.69
C GLU A 369 -26.67 -2.05 13.78
N THR A 370 -27.20 -3.22 13.46
CA THR A 370 -28.36 -3.39 12.53
C THR A 370 -29.68 -2.75 13.01
N GLY A 371 -29.68 -2.05 14.16
CA GLY A 371 -30.89 -1.48 14.77
C GLY A 371 -31.14 0.02 14.64
N ARG A 372 -30.25 0.86 14.06
CA ARG A 372 -30.36 2.32 14.26
C ARG A 372 -30.28 3.26 13.05
N TYR A 373 -30.19 2.80 11.82
CA TYR A 373 -29.97 3.72 10.69
C TYR A 373 -30.87 3.47 9.46
N PHE A 374 -32.21 3.39 9.67
CA PHE A 374 -33.20 3.62 8.60
C PHE A 374 -34.34 4.45 9.18
N GLY A 375 -34.14 5.75 9.25
CA GLY A 375 -35.13 6.78 9.44
C GLY A 375 -34.86 7.88 8.42
#